data_c68683a845640339b221835e25082398
#
_entry.id   c68683a845640339b221835e25082398
#
_cell.length_a   1.000
_cell.length_b   1.000
_cell.length_c   1.000
_cell.angle_alpha   90.00
_cell.angle_beta   90.00
_cell.angle_gamma   90.00
#
_symmetry.space_group_name_H-M   'P 1'
#
loop_
_entity.id
_entity.type
_entity.pdbx_description
1 polymer ?
#
loop_
_entity_poly.entity_id
_entity_poly.type
_entity_poly.pdbx_seq_one_letter_code
_entity_poly.pdbx_strand_id
1 'polypeptide(L)'
;ARYLRWGRPHCTSRRVFVRMRAPRAGFASSGAIDCIVSRALARAGLNPPSRGAHLLRHSLTTGMLRSGASLAEIGQLLGHRLPQSTEIYAKVDERALADLAQPWPGGTP
;
A
#
# COMPACT_ATOMS: atom_id res chain seq x y z
N ALA A 1 10.19 0.57 15.36
CA ALA A 1 11.18 0.40 16.42
C ALA A 1 11.09 -0.94 17.16
N ARG A 2 9.90 -1.47 17.48
CA ARG A 2 9.72 -2.74 18.21
C ARG A 2 10.31 -3.95 17.45
N TYR A 3 10.09 -4.02 16.14
CA TYR A 3 10.68 -5.08 15.32
C TYR A 3 12.21 -5.07 15.36
N LEU A 4 12.85 -3.92 15.23
CA LEU A 4 14.31 -3.82 15.24
C LEU A 4 14.92 -4.22 16.58
N ARG A 5 14.19 -4.00 17.69
CA ARG A 5 14.67 -4.34 19.05
C ARG A 5 14.46 -5.82 19.40
N TRP A 6 13.30 -6.38 19.01
CA TRP A 6 12.86 -7.66 19.57
C TRP A 6 12.47 -8.71 18.52
N GLY A 7 12.13 -8.30 17.30
CA GLY A 7 11.62 -9.20 16.28
C GLY A 7 12.60 -9.54 15.17
N ARG A 8 13.60 -8.70 14.96
CA ARG A 8 14.55 -8.92 13.87
C ARG A 8 15.55 -10.03 14.24
N PRO A 9 15.68 -11.11 13.45
CA PRO A 9 16.67 -12.15 13.67
C PRO A 9 18.11 -11.61 13.63
N HIS A 10 18.96 -12.12 14.48
CA HIS A 10 20.39 -11.82 14.41
C HIS A 10 21.00 -12.37 13.14
N CYS A 11 21.63 -11.50 12.35
CA CYS A 11 22.32 -11.86 11.11
C CYS A 11 23.31 -10.75 10.71
N THR A 12 24.22 -11.07 9.80
CA THR A 12 25.21 -10.13 9.25
C THR A 12 24.63 -9.15 8.23
N SER A 13 23.40 -9.37 7.75
CA SER A 13 22.75 -8.51 6.76
C SER A 13 22.44 -7.12 7.35
N ARG A 14 22.72 -6.08 6.60
CA ARG A 14 22.35 -4.69 6.96
C ARG A 14 20.92 -4.32 6.56
N ARG A 15 20.18 -5.22 5.91
CA ARG A 15 18.79 -4.97 5.52
C ARG A 15 17.89 -4.93 6.76
N VAL A 16 16.91 -4.04 6.78
CA VAL A 16 15.95 -3.91 7.88
C VAL A 16 15.15 -5.20 8.02
N PHE A 17 14.55 -5.66 6.94
CA PHE A 17 13.75 -6.88 6.93
C PHE A 17 14.56 -8.07 6.41
N VAL A 18 14.56 -9.13 7.19
CA VAL A 18 15.30 -10.35 6.92
C VAL A 18 14.41 -11.58 7.13
N ARG A 19 14.80 -12.68 6.51
CA ARG A 19 14.10 -13.95 6.63
C ARG A 19 14.22 -14.50 8.04
N MET A 20 13.12 -15.05 8.56
CA MET A 20 13.12 -15.71 9.89
C MET A 20 13.81 -17.07 9.85
N ARG A 21 13.74 -17.77 8.71
CA ARG A 21 14.36 -19.09 8.50
C ARG A 21 15.74 -18.95 7.86
N ALA A 22 16.62 -19.89 8.15
CA ALA A 22 17.93 -19.94 7.55
C ALA A 22 17.86 -20.14 6.00
N PRO A 23 18.78 -19.57 5.23
CA PRO A 23 19.77 -18.58 5.66
C PRO A 23 19.12 -17.25 6.06
N ARG A 24 19.51 -16.70 7.22
CA ARG A 24 18.98 -15.43 7.75
C ARG A 24 19.62 -14.25 7.02
N ALA A 25 19.03 -13.92 5.88
CA ALA A 25 19.47 -12.87 4.98
C ALA A 25 18.28 -12.02 4.53
N GLY A 26 18.55 -10.90 3.85
CA GLY A 26 17.50 -10.13 3.21
C GLY A 26 16.74 -10.96 2.16
N PHE A 27 15.54 -10.51 1.81
CA PHE A 27 14.77 -11.14 0.73
C PHE A 27 15.51 -11.01 -0.61
N ALA A 28 15.43 -12.05 -1.44
CA ALA A 28 16.10 -12.09 -2.73
C ALA A 28 15.51 -11.07 -3.73
N SER A 29 14.19 -10.84 -3.66
CA SER A 29 13.48 -9.90 -4.53
C SER A 29 12.24 -9.35 -3.86
N SER A 30 11.63 -8.33 -4.47
CA SER A 30 10.33 -7.77 -4.06
C SER A 30 9.20 -8.80 -4.16
N GLY A 31 9.30 -9.77 -5.07
CA GLY A 31 8.34 -10.86 -5.22
C GLY A 31 8.16 -11.70 -3.95
N ALA A 32 9.16 -11.78 -3.08
CA ALA A 32 9.03 -12.45 -1.79
C ALA A 32 8.00 -11.75 -0.89
N ILE A 33 7.96 -10.43 -0.89
CA ILE A 33 6.97 -9.63 -0.14
C ILE A 33 5.59 -9.83 -0.75
N ASP A 34 5.47 -9.83 -2.07
CA ASP A 34 4.20 -10.07 -2.76
C ASP A 34 3.62 -11.46 -2.41
N CYS A 35 4.45 -12.48 -2.34
CA CYS A 35 4.04 -13.81 -1.87
C CYS A 35 3.54 -13.79 -0.43
N ILE A 36 4.21 -13.09 0.47
CA ILE A 36 3.79 -12.97 1.87
C ILE A 36 2.41 -12.33 1.97
N VAL A 37 2.22 -11.19 1.28
CA VAL A 37 0.95 -10.47 1.25
C VAL A 37 -0.16 -11.32 0.65
N SER A 38 0.09 -11.96 -0.50
CA SER A 38 -0.89 -12.82 -1.18
C SER A 38 -1.35 -13.99 -0.31
N ARG A 39 -0.42 -14.63 0.40
CA ARG A 39 -0.76 -15.70 1.36
C ARG A 39 -1.54 -15.20 2.56
N ALA A 40 -1.22 -14.00 3.06
CA ALA A 40 -1.97 -13.39 4.15
C ALA A 40 -3.41 -13.06 3.73
N LEU A 41 -3.61 -12.51 2.55
CA LEU A 41 -4.94 -12.24 1.97
C LEU A 41 -5.74 -13.53 1.82
N ALA A 42 -5.15 -14.59 1.28
CA ALA A 42 -5.80 -15.89 1.13
C ALA A 42 -6.23 -16.47 2.47
N ARG A 43 -5.38 -16.40 3.51
CA ARG A 43 -5.74 -16.84 4.87
C ARG A 43 -6.85 -16.02 5.49
N ALA A 44 -6.95 -14.73 5.13
CA ALA A 44 -8.04 -13.86 5.58
C ALA A 44 -9.34 -14.04 4.77
N GLY A 45 -9.36 -14.92 3.78
CA GLY A 45 -10.52 -15.12 2.90
C GLY A 45 -10.77 -13.97 1.93
N LEU A 46 -9.77 -13.11 1.71
CA LEU A 46 -9.85 -11.96 0.82
C LEU A 46 -9.34 -12.32 -0.56
N ASN A 47 -10.09 -11.98 -1.58
CA ASN A 47 -9.72 -12.21 -2.98
C ASN A 47 -9.84 -10.92 -3.80
N PRO A 48 -8.99 -9.92 -3.55
CA PRO A 48 -9.03 -8.68 -4.30
C PRO A 48 -8.58 -8.87 -5.75
N PRO A 49 -8.98 -7.99 -6.68
CA PRO A 49 -8.61 -8.07 -8.09
C PRO A 49 -7.10 -7.91 -8.32
N SER A 50 -6.41 -7.21 -7.44
CA SER A 50 -4.95 -7.06 -7.44
C SER A 50 -4.37 -7.68 -6.17
N ARG A 51 -3.26 -8.39 -6.30
CA ARG A 51 -2.56 -9.05 -5.19
C ARG A 51 -1.14 -8.50 -5.08
N GLY A 52 -0.57 -8.62 -3.87
CA GLY A 52 0.79 -8.20 -3.59
C GLY A 52 0.88 -6.93 -2.75
N ALA A 53 2.11 -6.46 -2.53
CA ALA A 53 2.40 -5.34 -1.63
C ALA A 53 1.80 -4.01 -2.10
N HIS A 54 1.68 -3.80 -3.41
CA HIS A 54 1.06 -2.60 -3.97
C HIS A 54 -0.40 -2.41 -3.57
N LEU A 55 -1.14 -3.50 -3.35
CA LEU A 55 -2.51 -3.43 -2.86
C LEU A 55 -2.58 -2.69 -1.51
N LEU A 56 -1.68 -3.02 -0.58
CA LEU A 56 -1.63 -2.38 0.73
C LEU A 56 -1.32 -0.89 0.61
N ARG A 57 -0.40 -0.54 -0.28
CA ARG A 57 -0.05 0.86 -0.56
C ARG A 57 -1.25 1.63 -1.14
N HIS A 58 -1.95 1.06 -2.12
CA HIS A 58 -3.15 1.66 -2.70
C HIS A 58 -4.26 1.82 -1.66
N SER A 59 -4.52 0.80 -0.85
CA SER A 59 -5.54 0.84 0.20
C SER A 59 -5.25 1.92 1.23
N LEU A 60 -3.99 2.07 1.65
CA LEU A 60 -3.58 3.12 2.57
C LEU A 60 -3.81 4.50 1.95
N THR A 61 -3.36 4.71 0.72
CA THR A 61 -3.50 5.99 0.01
C THR A 61 -4.96 6.39 -0.14
N THR A 62 -5.80 5.46 -0.59
CA THR A 62 -7.24 5.69 -0.73
C THR A 62 -7.88 6.01 0.62
N GLY A 63 -7.51 5.29 1.68
CA GLY A 63 -7.98 5.57 3.03
C GLY A 63 -7.59 6.96 3.52
N MET A 64 -6.36 7.38 3.27
CA MET A 64 -5.88 8.73 3.63
C MET A 64 -6.63 9.83 2.87
N LEU A 65 -6.84 9.67 1.55
CA LEU A 65 -7.62 10.62 0.74
C LEU A 65 -9.04 10.75 1.27
N ARG A 66 -9.72 9.65 1.54
CA ARG A 66 -11.08 9.64 2.13
C ARG A 66 -11.14 10.30 3.51
N SER A 67 -10.04 10.25 4.25
CA SER A 67 -9.91 10.91 5.56
C SER A 67 -9.54 12.39 5.43
N GLY A 68 -9.41 12.92 4.22
CA GLY A 68 -9.11 14.33 3.96
C GLY A 68 -7.63 14.69 3.92
N ALA A 69 -6.73 13.70 3.86
CA ALA A 69 -5.30 13.99 3.72
C ALA A 69 -5.00 14.58 2.34
N SER A 70 -4.12 15.56 2.32
CA SER A 70 -3.64 16.17 1.08
C SER A 70 -2.71 15.24 0.30
N LEU A 71 -2.62 15.42 -1.01
CA LEU A 71 -1.68 14.68 -1.86
C LEU A 71 -0.22 14.88 -1.41
N ALA A 72 0.12 16.06 -0.89
CA ALA A 72 1.45 16.36 -0.37
C ALA A 72 1.79 15.49 0.85
N GLU A 73 0.87 15.37 1.81
CA GLU A 73 1.04 14.53 3.00
C GLU A 73 1.18 13.05 2.62
N ILE A 74 0.35 12.58 1.70
CA ILE A 74 0.43 11.22 1.18
C ILE A 74 1.78 10.98 0.49
N GLY A 75 2.23 11.92 -0.35
CA GLY A 75 3.51 11.85 -1.04
C GLY A 75 4.69 11.77 -0.07
N GLN A 76 4.66 12.56 1.00
CA GLN A 76 5.69 12.53 2.05
C GLN A 76 5.71 11.16 2.76
N LEU A 77 4.56 10.64 3.16
CA LEU A 77 4.47 9.34 3.83
C LEU A 77 4.98 8.21 2.95
N LEU A 78 4.63 8.22 1.67
CA LEU A 78 5.02 7.20 0.71
C LEU A 78 6.46 7.35 0.19
N GLY A 79 7.15 8.44 0.55
CA GLY A 79 8.51 8.72 0.10
C GLY A 79 8.60 9.05 -1.40
N HIS A 80 7.53 9.60 -1.98
CA HIS A 80 7.54 10.03 -3.37
C HIS A 80 8.42 11.27 -3.55
N ARG A 81 9.35 11.21 -4.47
CA ARG A 81 10.22 12.34 -4.82
C ARG A 81 9.57 13.33 -5.79
N LEU A 82 8.57 12.86 -6.55
CA LEU A 82 7.85 13.65 -7.55
C LEU A 82 6.36 13.70 -7.22
N PRO A 83 5.73 14.90 -7.26
CA PRO A 83 4.29 15.07 -7.02
C PRO A 83 3.42 14.21 -7.94
N GLN A 84 3.84 14.05 -9.21
CA GLN A 84 3.12 13.26 -10.21
C GLN A 84 2.89 11.80 -9.80
N SER A 85 3.80 11.22 -9.01
CA SER A 85 3.62 9.85 -8.51
C SER A 85 2.44 9.71 -7.56
N THR A 86 2.03 10.81 -6.92
CA THR A 86 0.88 10.84 -6.00
C THR A 86 -0.42 11.20 -6.73
N GLU A 87 -0.36 11.96 -7.81
CA GLU A 87 -1.52 12.37 -8.63
C GLU A 87 -2.25 11.18 -9.27
N ILE A 88 -1.54 10.08 -9.52
CA ILE A 88 -2.15 8.84 -10.02
C ILE A 88 -3.25 8.35 -9.08
N TYR A 89 -3.08 8.52 -7.79
CA TYR A 89 -4.06 8.11 -6.78
C TYR A 89 -5.28 9.04 -6.73
N ALA A 90 -5.09 10.34 -6.98
CA ALA A 90 -6.19 11.30 -7.08
C ALA A 90 -7.16 10.95 -8.21
N LYS A 91 -6.64 10.56 -9.38
CA LYS A 91 -7.48 10.15 -10.53
C LYS A 91 -8.30 8.88 -10.27
N VAL A 92 -7.81 7.99 -9.42
CA VAL A 92 -8.56 6.78 -9.03
C VAL A 92 -9.73 7.16 -8.11
N ASP A 93 -9.53 8.14 -7.24
CA ASP A 93 -10.56 8.59 -6.29
C ASP A 93 -11.64 9.43 -6.96
N GLU A 94 -11.29 10.24 -7.97
CA GLU A 94 -12.26 10.98 -8.81
C GLU A 94 -13.24 10.04 -9.51
N ARG A 95 -12.78 8.88 -10.01
CA ARG A 95 -13.66 7.87 -10.60
C ARG A 95 -14.58 7.23 -9.57
N ALA A 96 -14.05 6.90 -8.38
CA ALA A 96 -14.86 6.35 -7.30
C ALA A 96 -15.87 7.37 -6.75
N LEU A 97 -15.54 8.65 -6.75
CA LEU A 97 -16.44 9.74 -6.38
C LEU A 97 -17.48 10.02 -7.46
N ALA A 98 -17.12 9.88 -8.74
CA ALA A 98 -18.06 10.03 -9.84
C ALA A 98 -19.18 8.97 -9.78
N ASP A 99 -18.85 7.75 -9.38
CA ASP A 99 -19.82 6.66 -9.20
C ASP A 99 -20.76 6.90 -7.99
N LEU A 100 -20.36 7.74 -7.04
CA LEU A 100 -21.15 8.15 -5.88
C LEU A 100 -21.85 9.49 -6.07
N ALA A 101 -21.56 10.23 -7.14
CA ALA A 101 -22.17 11.49 -7.45
C ALA A 101 -23.64 11.27 -7.79
N GLN A 102 -24.53 11.74 -6.94
CA GLN A 102 -25.96 11.79 -7.27
C GLN A 102 -26.20 12.78 -8.40
N PRO A 103 -27.13 12.48 -9.34
CA PRO A 103 -27.48 13.42 -10.36
C PRO A 103 -27.95 14.74 -9.73
N TRP A 104 -27.43 15.85 -10.28
CA TRP A 104 -27.76 17.19 -9.81
C TRP A 104 -29.30 17.40 -9.88
N PRO A 105 -29.95 17.80 -8.77
CA PRO A 105 -31.38 18.10 -8.80
C PRO A 105 -31.62 19.33 -9.71
N GLY A 106 -32.18 19.09 -10.89
CA GLY A 106 -32.44 20.13 -11.92
C GLY A 106 -31.71 19.90 -13.23
N GLY A 107 -30.90 18.84 -13.35
CA GLY A 107 -30.39 18.37 -14.63
C GLY A 107 -31.53 17.71 -15.42
N THR A 108 -32.10 18.39 -16.41
CA THR A 108 -32.96 17.76 -17.41
C THR A 108 -32.16 16.74 -18.20
N PRO A 109 -32.74 15.57 -18.45
CA PRO A 109 -32.11 14.58 -19.31
C PRO A 109 -31.94 15.08 -20.76
#